data_57a0ec9a953d9e539d54754f788eda91
#
_entry.id   57a0ec9a953d9e539d54754f788eda91
#
_cell.length_a   1.000
_cell.length_b   1.000
_cell.length_c   1.000
_cell.angle_alpha   90.00
_cell.angle_beta   90.00
_cell.angle_gamma   90.00
#
_symmetry.space_group_name_H-M   'P 1'
#
loop_
_entity.id
_entity.type
_entity.pdbx_description
1 polymer ?
#
loop_
_entity_poly.entity_id
_entity_poly.type
_entity_poly.pdbx_seq_one_letter_code
_entity_poly.pdbx_strand_id
1 'polypeptide(L)'
;MDFDPLVLIGLPLLSGVFSLSVFYFFIKFFINDRLKMLYRSIRKEQIVDDNELKFSITDDVIASAEMATQQWTEERNIEISKLKEQEAFRREFLGNLAHELKTPVFSIQGYILTLLDGGLEDESVNRAFLERASKATDRMVNILEDLDQITRLEVDDLKLNIRSFDIHELVEEVFDSLELMAKEKNIQLQFFKDYGAIYVSADRSKISQVLTNLLVNSLFYGKSEGHSIVRIDTMGDIVTIEVADDGPGIDAIHLPRLFERFYRVEKSRNRNEGGTGLGLAIVKHIIESHGQTISVRSTVGLGSTFVFSLDRSKQQSPTLYSSRGLPIK
;
A
#
# COMPACT_ATOMS: atom_id res chain seq x y z
N MET A 1 78.51 20.65 -52.08
CA MET A 1 77.77 20.98 -50.85
C MET A 1 77.48 19.69 -50.16
N ASP A 2 78.35 19.26 -49.29
CA ASP A 2 78.14 18.04 -48.54
C ASP A 2 77.28 18.37 -47.29
N PHE A 3 76.01 17.93 -47.35
CA PHE A 3 75.13 18.10 -46.18
C PHE A 3 75.59 17.14 -45.11
N ASP A 4 75.80 17.64 -43.93
CA ASP A 4 76.16 16.84 -42.76
C ASP A 4 75.11 15.76 -42.53
N PRO A 5 75.47 14.46 -42.55
CA PRO A 5 74.53 13.36 -42.39
C PRO A 5 73.70 13.41 -41.09
N LEU A 6 74.22 14.09 -40.05
CA LEU A 6 73.50 14.34 -38.83
C LEU A 6 72.29 15.29 -39.01
N VAL A 7 72.36 16.27 -39.92
CA VAL A 7 71.24 17.16 -40.21
C VAL A 7 70.21 16.47 -41.06
N LEU A 8 70.64 15.60 -42.00
CA LEU A 8 69.75 14.90 -42.94
C LEU A 8 68.82 13.89 -42.22
N ILE A 9 69.26 13.28 -41.16
CA ILE A 9 68.50 12.27 -40.37
C ILE A 9 67.83 12.93 -39.14
N GLY A 10 68.51 13.89 -38.53
CA GLY A 10 68.06 14.52 -37.30
C GLY A 10 66.81 15.37 -37.49
N LEU A 11 66.74 16.13 -38.60
CA LEU A 11 65.62 17.06 -38.87
C LEU A 11 64.27 16.35 -39.12
N PRO A 12 64.20 15.24 -39.92
CA PRO A 12 62.98 14.46 -40.08
C PRO A 12 62.55 13.76 -38.78
N LEU A 13 63.49 13.29 -37.98
CA LEU A 13 63.20 12.62 -36.71
C LEU A 13 62.59 13.61 -35.69
N LEU A 14 63.16 14.79 -35.59
CA LEU A 14 62.65 15.88 -34.75
C LEU A 14 61.25 16.35 -35.20
N SER A 15 61.02 16.50 -36.48
CA SER A 15 59.72 16.82 -37.09
C SER A 15 58.68 15.74 -36.81
N GLY A 16 59.07 14.48 -36.91
CA GLY A 16 58.22 13.32 -36.58
C GLY A 16 57.77 13.30 -35.12
N VAL A 17 58.72 13.48 -34.19
CA VAL A 17 58.42 13.55 -32.74
C VAL A 17 57.51 14.76 -32.40
N PHE A 18 57.77 15.92 -33.04
CA PHE A 18 56.94 17.12 -32.87
C PHE A 18 55.52 16.87 -33.41
N SER A 19 55.38 16.29 -34.58
CA SER A 19 54.08 15.98 -35.20
C SER A 19 53.27 14.99 -34.30
N LEU A 20 53.93 13.95 -33.81
CA LEU A 20 53.31 12.99 -32.90
C LEU A 20 52.88 13.64 -31.57
N SER A 21 53.70 14.53 -31.03
CA SER A 21 53.33 15.28 -29.81
C SER A 21 52.13 16.19 -30.01
N VAL A 22 52.11 16.96 -31.13
CA VAL A 22 50.97 17.82 -31.48
C VAL A 22 49.72 17.01 -31.70
N PHE A 23 49.80 15.88 -32.38
CA PHE A 23 48.69 14.96 -32.61
C PHE A 23 48.17 14.33 -31.34
N TYR A 24 49.05 13.89 -30.44
CA TYR A 24 48.67 13.40 -29.12
C TYR A 24 47.96 14.44 -28.29
N PHE A 25 48.49 15.69 -28.29
CA PHE A 25 47.87 16.79 -27.52
C PHE A 25 46.53 17.19 -28.11
N PHE A 26 46.37 17.18 -29.42
CA PHE A 26 45.12 17.48 -30.14
C PHE A 26 44.06 16.41 -29.82
N ILE A 27 44.40 15.12 -29.91
CA ILE A 27 43.47 14.04 -29.60
C ILE A 27 43.03 14.12 -28.15
N LYS A 28 43.99 14.31 -27.21
CA LYS A 28 43.70 14.41 -25.79
C LYS A 28 42.77 15.59 -25.47
N PHE A 29 43.01 16.75 -26.10
CA PHE A 29 42.17 17.93 -25.91
C PHE A 29 40.77 17.74 -26.52
N PHE A 30 40.69 17.25 -27.76
CA PHE A 30 39.43 17.04 -28.44
C PHE A 30 38.51 15.99 -27.79
N ILE A 31 39.12 14.89 -27.38
CA ILE A 31 38.38 13.82 -26.71
C ILE A 31 37.89 14.28 -25.34
N ASN A 32 38.73 14.93 -24.55
CA ASN A 32 38.32 15.47 -23.25
C ASN A 32 37.15 16.46 -23.32
N ASP A 33 37.15 17.37 -24.30
CA ASP A 33 36.05 18.34 -24.43
C ASP A 33 34.72 17.69 -24.87
N ARG A 34 34.80 16.68 -25.74
CA ARG A 34 33.62 15.95 -26.19
C ARG A 34 33.07 15.08 -25.05
N LEU A 35 33.91 14.39 -24.29
CA LEU A 35 33.52 13.60 -23.14
C LEU A 35 32.93 14.46 -22.01
N LYS A 36 33.47 15.64 -21.74
CA LYS A 36 32.91 16.61 -20.79
C LYS A 36 31.51 17.07 -21.20
N MET A 37 31.26 17.30 -22.49
CA MET A 37 29.91 17.68 -22.97
C MET A 37 28.90 16.53 -22.79
N LEU A 38 29.28 15.30 -23.14
CA LEU A 38 28.45 14.11 -22.93
C LEU A 38 28.14 13.89 -21.42
N TYR A 39 29.17 13.99 -20.58
CA TYR A 39 29.01 13.90 -19.12
C TYR A 39 28.08 14.96 -18.56
N ARG A 40 28.19 16.22 -19.00
CA ARG A 40 27.28 17.31 -18.63
C ARG A 40 25.84 17.04 -19.11
N SER A 41 25.65 16.46 -20.27
CA SER A 41 24.33 16.13 -20.83
C SER A 41 23.62 15.04 -19.99
N ILE A 42 24.36 14.01 -19.59
CA ILE A 42 23.84 12.92 -18.74
C ILE A 42 23.49 13.45 -17.34
N ARG A 43 24.30 14.36 -16.78
CA ARG A 43 24.12 14.88 -15.42
C ARG A 43 23.12 16.04 -15.31
N LYS A 44 22.74 16.67 -16.41
CA LYS A 44 21.82 17.83 -16.42
C LYS A 44 20.39 17.49 -15.94
N GLU A 45 20.03 16.23 -15.89
CA GLU A 45 18.77 15.75 -15.29
C GLU A 45 18.84 15.57 -13.75
N GLN A 46 20.03 15.57 -13.17
CA GLN A 46 20.19 15.61 -11.70
C GLN A 46 20.56 17.04 -11.29
N ILE A 47 19.65 17.69 -10.56
CA ILE A 47 19.86 18.98 -9.90
C ILE A 47 20.89 18.78 -8.78
N VAL A 48 22.18 18.83 -9.09
CA VAL A 48 23.25 18.81 -8.11
C VAL A 48 24.19 20.00 -8.37
N ASP A 49 24.45 20.72 -7.30
CA ASP A 49 25.19 21.96 -7.15
C ASP A 49 26.51 22.00 -7.96
N ASP A 50 26.67 23.04 -8.75
CA ASP A 50 27.76 23.27 -9.73
C ASP A 50 29.15 23.52 -9.06
N ASN A 51 29.24 23.45 -7.72
CA ASN A 51 30.42 23.89 -6.95
C ASN A 51 31.46 22.79 -6.62
N GLU A 52 31.22 21.53 -6.93
CA GLU A 52 32.17 20.43 -6.59
C GLU A 52 33.01 19.88 -7.76
N LEU A 53 33.02 20.53 -8.94
CA LEU A 53 33.75 20.05 -10.10
C LEU A 53 35.19 20.59 -10.17
N LYS A 54 36.02 20.31 -9.15
CA LYS A 54 37.49 20.34 -9.33
C LYS A 54 37.98 19.00 -9.85
N PHE A 55 37.89 18.78 -11.18
CA PHE A 55 38.57 17.65 -11.82
C PHE A 55 40.09 17.82 -11.72
N SER A 56 40.76 16.94 -10.99
CA SER A 56 42.19 16.73 -11.13
C SER A 56 42.49 16.17 -12.52
N ILE A 57 43.53 16.70 -13.17
CA ILE A 57 43.93 16.33 -14.56
C ILE A 57 44.45 14.87 -14.64
N THR A 58 44.51 14.17 -13.51
CA THR A 58 45.03 12.80 -13.36
C THR A 58 43.93 11.71 -13.24
N ASP A 59 42.65 12.10 -13.12
CA ASP A 59 41.60 11.10 -13.01
C ASP A 59 41.23 10.57 -14.42
N ASP A 60 41.09 9.27 -14.53
CA ASP A 60 40.66 8.60 -15.74
C ASP A 60 39.21 8.98 -16.05
N VAL A 61 39.03 10.03 -16.84
CA VAL A 61 37.73 10.60 -17.23
C VAL A 61 36.87 9.56 -17.91
N ILE A 62 37.48 8.57 -18.56
CA ILE A 62 36.77 7.49 -19.26
C ILE A 62 36.18 6.53 -18.24
N ALA A 63 36.94 6.11 -17.23
CA ALA A 63 36.44 5.23 -16.17
C ALA A 63 35.32 5.90 -15.35
N SER A 64 35.48 7.20 -15.07
CA SER A 64 34.42 7.98 -14.38
C SER A 64 33.14 8.11 -15.21
N ALA A 65 33.26 8.29 -16.54
CA ALA A 65 32.10 8.33 -17.43
C ALA A 65 31.43 6.96 -17.59
N GLU A 66 32.21 5.89 -17.60
CA GLU A 66 31.72 4.52 -17.66
C GLU A 66 30.94 4.16 -16.39
N MET A 67 31.48 4.46 -15.19
CA MET A 67 30.79 4.25 -13.93
C MET A 67 29.49 5.07 -13.85
N ALA A 68 29.52 6.34 -14.25
CA ALA A 68 28.32 7.19 -14.27
C ALA A 68 27.25 6.65 -15.23
N THR A 69 27.65 6.14 -16.40
CA THR A 69 26.72 5.55 -17.37
C THR A 69 26.13 4.24 -16.84
N GLN A 70 26.92 3.40 -16.19
CA GLN A 70 26.44 2.17 -15.56
C GLN A 70 25.44 2.48 -14.44
N GLN A 71 25.77 3.41 -13.54
CA GLN A 71 24.88 3.83 -12.47
C GLN A 71 23.55 4.39 -13.01
N TRP A 72 23.61 5.27 -14.01
CA TRP A 72 22.41 5.81 -14.66
C TRP A 72 21.56 4.72 -15.30
N THR A 73 22.19 3.74 -15.97
CA THR A 73 21.49 2.60 -16.58
C THR A 73 20.79 1.75 -15.54
N GLU A 74 21.44 1.51 -14.40
CA GLU A 74 20.88 0.73 -13.30
C GLU A 74 19.70 1.47 -12.64
N GLU A 75 19.83 2.77 -12.36
CA GLU A 75 18.74 3.62 -11.84
C GLU A 75 17.54 3.63 -12.79
N ARG A 76 17.78 3.80 -14.11
CA ARG A 76 16.71 3.74 -15.11
C ARG A 76 16.05 2.37 -15.23
N ASN A 77 16.81 1.29 -15.11
CA ASN A 77 16.26 -0.07 -15.14
C ASN A 77 15.37 -0.31 -13.92
N ILE A 78 15.77 0.17 -12.74
CA ILE A 78 14.96 0.10 -11.51
C ILE A 78 13.66 0.92 -11.70
N GLU A 79 13.74 2.13 -12.24
CA GLU A 79 12.57 2.97 -12.50
C GLU A 79 11.61 2.32 -13.51
N ILE A 80 12.15 1.82 -14.63
CA ILE A 80 11.36 1.10 -15.65
C ILE A 80 10.71 -0.16 -15.06
N SER A 81 11.42 -0.89 -14.23
CA SER A 81 10.89 -2.08 -13.54
C SER A 81 9.72 -1.68 -12.63
N LYS A 82 9.88 -0.63 -11.84
CA LYS A 82 8.83 -0.10 -10.96
C LYS A 82 7.61 0.38 -11.74
N LEU A 83 7.82 1.10 -12.85
CA LEU A 83 6.72 1.55 -13.72
C LEU A 83 5.97 0.37 -14.35
N LYS A 84 6.69 -0.66 -14.81
CA LYS A 84 6.07 -1.89 -15.34
C LYS A 84 5.27 -2.64 -14.28
N GLU A 85 5.78 -2.71 -13.07
CA GLU A 85 5.08 -3.32 -11.93
C GLU A 85 3.79 -2.53 -11.60
N GLN A 86 3.87 -1.21 -11.56
CA GLN A 86 2.70 -0.35 -11.37
C GLN A 86 1.66 -0.51 -12.50
N GLU A 87 2.11 -0.60 -13.76
CA GLU A 87 1.21 -0.82 -14.90
C GLU A 87 0.54 -2.20 -14.84
N ALA A 88 1.31 -3.25 -14.56
CA ALA A 88 0.78 -4.60 -14.40
C ALA A 88 -0.25 -4.65 -13.27
N PHE A 89 0.07 -4.05 -12.13
CA PHE A 89 -0.82 -3.91 -10.98
C PHE A 89 -2.11 -3.17 -11.35
N ARG A 90 -2.01 -2.02 -12.04
CA ARG A 90 -3.19 -1.25 -12.48
C ARG A 90 -4.08 -2.06 -13.43
N ARG A 91 -3.48 -2.83 -14.33
CA ARG A 91 -4.21 -3.69 -15.28
C ARG A 91 -4.94 -4.83 -14.56
N GLU A 92 -4.27 -5.48 -13.61
CA GLU A 92 -4.86 -6.52 -12.79
C GLU A 92 -6.00 -5.97 -11.92
N PHE A 93 -5.80 -4.80 -11.30
CA PHE A 93 -6.81 -4.10 -10.51
C PHE A 93 -8.08 -3.84 -11.32
N LEU A 94 -7.96 -3.23 -12.51
CA LEU A 94 -9.10 -2.95 -13.38
C LEU A 94 -9.79 -4.24 -13.86
N GLY A 95 -9.01 -5.28 -14.15
CA GLY A 95 -9.55 -6.59 -14.54
C GLY A 95 -10.37 -7.25 -13.44
N ASN A 96 -9.86 -7.23 -12.21
CA ASN A 96 -10.55 -7.77 -11.04
C ASN A 96 -11.81 -6.95 -10.70
N LEU A 97 -11.73 -5.63 -10.76
CA LEU A 97 -12.87 -4.74 -10.56
C LEU A 97 -13.99 -5.02 -11.57
N ALA A 98 -13.64 -5.09 -12.85
CA ALA A 98 -14.62 -5.40 -13.90
C ALA A 98 -15.28 -6.77 -13.66
N HIS A 99 -14.54 -7.77 -13.22
CA HIS A 99 -15.06 -9.07 -12.89
C HIS A 99 -16.01 -9.05 -11.68
N GLU A 100 -15.63 -8.35 -10.60
CA GLU A 100 -16.44 -8.26 -9.39
C GLU A 100 -17.72 -7.43 -9.59
N LEU A 101 -17.72 -6.44 -10.50
CA LEU A 101 -18.92 -5.69 -10.87
C LEU A 101 -19.82 -6.48 -11.86
N LYS A 102 -19.23 -7.25 -12.76
CA LYS A 102 -19.96 -8.01 -13.77
C LYS A 102 -20.89 -9.05 -13.14
N THR A 103 -20.45 -9.73 -12.11
CA THR A 103 -21.22 -10.80 -11.44
C THR A 103 -22.54 -10.31 -10.86
N PRO A 104 -22.61 -9.27 -9.99
CA PRO A 104 -23.89 -8.77 -9.47
C PRO A 104 -24.77 -8.18 -10.57
N VAL A 105 -24.22 -7.51 -11.59
CA VAL A 105 -24.99 -6.97 -12.73
C VAL A 105 -25.73 -8.08 -13.44
N PHE A 106 -25.05 -9.17 -13.81
CA PHE A 106 -25.72 -10.29 -14.48
C PHE A 106 -26.71 -11.03 -13.56
N SER A 107 -26.44 -11.08 -12.25
CA SER A 107 -27.40 -11.64 -11.30
C SER A 107 -28.68 -10.81 -11.24
N ILE A 108 -28.58 -9.48 -11.13
CA ILE A 108 -29.73 -8.57 -11.17
C ILE A 108 -30.49 -8.73 -12.48
N GLN A 109 -29.79 -8.70 -13.62
CA GLN A 109 -30.38 -8.87 -14.93
C GLN A 109 -31.15 -10.22 -15.04
N GLY A 110 -30.53 -11.31 -14.56
CA GLY A 110 -31.15 -12.62 -14.55
C GLY A 110 -32.43 -12.67 -13.71
N TYR A 111 -32.42 -12.12 -12.51
CA TYR A 111 -33.61 -12.07 -11.65
C TYR A 111 -34.72 -11.23 -12.27
N ILE A 112 -34.41 -10.07 -12.86
CA ILE A 112 -35.37 -9.22 -13.54
C ILE A 112 -35.97 -9.93 -14.74
N LEU A 113 -35.16 -10.60 -15.58
CA LEU A 113 -35.67 -11.33 -16.75
C LEU A 113 -36.57 -12.48 -16.33
N THR A 114 -36.21 -13.21 -15.26
CA THR A 114 -37.08 -14.32 -14.76
C THR A 114 -38.42 -13.77 -14.23
N LEU A 115 -38.41 -12.61 -13.57
CA LEU A 115 -39.66 -11.96 -13.13
C LEU A 115 -40.52 -11.51 -14.30
N LEU A 116 -39.92 -11.00 -15.38
CA LEU A 116 -40.63 -10.57 -16.59
C LEU A 116 -41.18 -11.75 -17.39
N ASP A 117 -40.53 -12.92 -17.31
CA ASP A 117 -40.93 -14.16 -18.01
C ASP A 117 -41.92 -15.01 -17.19
N GLY A 118 -42.81 -14.34 -16.46
CA GLY A 118 -43.93 -14.96 -15.71
C GLY A 118 -43.64 -15.17 -14.21
N GLY A 119 -42.41 -14.93 -13.72
CA GLY A 119 -42.09 -15.05 -12.31
C GLY A 119 -42.72 -13.95 -11.43
N LEU A 120 -43.22 -12.87 -12.03
CA LEU A 120 -43.89 -11.79 -11.32
C LEU A 120 -45.26 -12.22 -10.77
N GLU A 121 -45.97 -13.09 -11.53
CA GLU A 121 -47.28 -13.64 -11.19
C GLU A 121 -47.19 -14.83 -10.23
N ASP A 122 -45.98 -15.36 -9.99
CA ASP A 122 -45.76 -16.48 -9.09
C ASP A 122 -45.34 -15.93 -7.70
N GLU A 123 -46.29 -15.91 -6.76
CA GLU A 123 -46.10 -15.43 -5.39
C GLU A 123 -45.02 -16.22 -4.62
N SER A 124 -44.69 -17.45 -5.02
CA SER A 124 -43.68 -18.27 -4.36
C SER A 124 -42.26 -17.81 -4.65
N VAL A 125 -42.03 -17.14 -5.79
CA VAL A 125 -40.68 -16.77 -6.25
C VAL A 125 -40.46 -15.25 -6.43
N ASN A 126 -41.54 -14.48 -6.68
CA ASN A 126 -41.41 -13.05 -7.03
C ASN A 126 -40.66 -12.27 -5.95
N ARG A 127 -41.06 -12.40 -4.68
CA ARG A 127 -40.43 -11.74 -3.56
C ARG A 127 -38.97 -12.19 -3.37
N ALA A 128 -38.72 -13.47 -3.49
CA ALA A 128 -37.39 -14.04 -3.36
C ALA A 128 -36.40 -13.49 -4.41
N PHE A 129 -36.87 -13.35 -5.68
CA PHE A 129 -36.02 -12.79 -6.74
C PHE A 129 -35.80 -11.28 -6.58
N LEU A 130 -36.79 -10.53 -6.11
CA LEU A 130 -36.62 -9.11 -5.77
C LEU A 130 -35.62 -8.92 -4.63
N GLU A 131 -35.73 -9.73 -3.57
CA GLU A 131 -34.79 -9.70 -2.44
C GLU A 131 -33.34 -10.05 -2.87
N ARG A 132 -33.17 -11.03 -3.78
CA ARG A 132 -31.87 -11.38 -4.34
C ARG A 132 -31.31 -10.28 -5.24
N ALA A 133 -32.15 -9.63 -6.03
CA ALA A 133 -31.75 -8.49 -6.84
C ALA A 133 -31.31 -7.30 -5.95
N SER A 134 -32.07 -7.02 -4.89
CA SER A 134 -31.70 -5.99 -3.89
C SER A 134 -30.33 -6.30 -3.25
N LYS A 135 -30.12 -7.52 -2.74
CA LYS A 135 -28.82 -7.91 -2.18
C LYS A 135 -27.66 -7.79 -3.17
N ALA A 136 -27.90 -8.09 -4.47
CA ALA A 136 -26.87 -7.92 -5.49
C ALA A 136 -26.58 -6.44 -5.76
N THR A 137 -27.58 -5.56 -5.65
CA THR A 137 -27.41 -4.10 -5.73
C THR A 137 -26.63 -3.57 -4.54
N ASP A 138 -26.95 -3.99 -3.31
CA ASP A 138 -26.24 -3.60 -2.09
C ASP A 138 -24.75 -4.00 -2.19
N ARG A 139 -24.48 -5.19 -2.74
CA ARG A 139 -23.11 -5.61 -3.01
C ARG A 139 -22.37 -4.68 -3.98
N MET A 140 -23.04 -4.22 -5.06
CA MET A 140 -22.43 -3.25 -5.98
C MET A 140 -22.11 -1.93 -5.30
N VAL A 141 -23.02 -1.44 -4.46
CA VAL A 141 -22.80 -0.21 -3.67
C VAL A 141 -21.56 -0.37 -2.80
N ASN A 142 -21.44 -1.47 -2.07
CA ASN A 142 -20.27 -1.73 -1.23
C ASN A 142 -18.96 -1.78 -2.04
N ILE A 143 -18.94 -2.41 -3.23
CA ILE A 143 -17.77 -2.43 -4.11
C ILE A 143 -17.40 -1.00 -4.55
N LEU A 144 -18.38 -0.17 -4.89
CA LEU A 144 -18.15 1.21 -5.31
C LEU A 144 -17.65 2.08 -4.16
N GLU A 145 -18.17 1.90 -2.95
CA GLU A 145 -17.70 2.60 -1.75
C GLU A 145 -16.26 2.22 -1.41
N ASP A 146 -15.93 0.92 -1.43
CA ASP A 146 -14.57 0.42 -1.24
C ASP A 146 -13.60 0.99 -2.30
N LEU A 147 -14.06 1.08 -3.57
CA LEU A 147 -13.29 1.65 -4.66
C LEU A 147 -13.03 3.14 -4.48
N ASP A 148 -14.05 3.92 -4.09
CA ASP A 148 -13.92 5.35 -3.81
C ASP A 148 -12.93 5.58 -2.65
N GLN A 149 -12.99 4.74 -1.63
CA GLN A 149 -12.02 4.79 -0.53
C GLN A 149 -10.60 4.51 -1.00
N ILE A 150 -10.36 3.45 -1.80
CA ILE A 150 -9.03 3.13 -2.31
C ILE A 150 -8.50 4.24 -3.22
N THR A 151 -9.33 4.80 -4.10
CA THR A 151 -8.91 5.88 -4.99
C THR A 151 -8.55 7.15 -4.23
N ARG A 152 -9.28 7.48 -3.17
CA ARG A 152 -8.93 8.61 -2.28
C ARG A 152 -7.63 8.35 -1.50
N LEU A 153 -7.34 7.09 -1.18
CA LEU A 153 -6.14 6.69 -0.46
C LEU A 153 -4.88 6.70 -1.36
N GLU A 154 -5.04 6.53 -2.69
CA GLU A 154 -3.93 6.57 -3.67
C GLU A 154 -3.46 7.98 -4.04
N VAL A 155 -4.34 8.95 -3.94
CA VAL A 155 -3.95 10.36 -4.09
C VAL A 155 -3.24 10.75 -2.79
N ASP A 156 -1.94 10.92 -2.84
CA ASP A 156 -0.91 11.11 -1.77
C ASP A 156 -1.20 12.19 -0.69
N ASP A 157 -2.45 12.56 -0.48
CA ASP A 157 -2.89 13.64 0.38
C ASP A 157 -3.98 13.20 1.39
N LEU A 158 -3.83 12.01 1.98
CA LEU A 158 -4.65 11.67 3.14
C LEU A 158 -4.24 12.60 4.30
N LYS A 159 -4.84 13.79 4.34
CA LYS A 159 -4.73 14.67 5.51
C LYS A 159 -5.42 13.98 6.68
N LEU A 160 -4.64 13.15 7.39
CA LEU A 160 -5.11 12.51 8.60
C LEU A 160 -5.47 13.57 9.65
N ASN A 161 -6.62 13.44 10.26
CA ASN A 161 -7.01 14.27 11.39
C ASN A 161 -6.57 13.62 12.69
N ILE A 162 -5.24 13.68 12.94
CA ILE A 162 -4.64 13.06 14.12
C ILE A 162 -5.10 13.77 15.39
N ARG A 163 -5.75 13.01 16.29
CA ARG A 163 -6.22 13.48 17.61
C ARG A 163 -5.96 12.42 18.67
N SER A 164 -5.95 12.86 19.93
CA SER A 164 -5.95 11.95 21.07
C SER A 164 -7.36 11.48 21.35
N PHE A 165 -7.55 10.17 21.47
CA PHE A 165 -8.82 9.56 21.87
C PHE A 165 -8.58 8.23 22.60
N ASP A 166 -9.59 7.76 23.32
CA ASP A 166 -9.58 6.47 23.99
C ASP A 166 -9.88 5.34 23.00
N ILE A 167 -8.92 4.43 22.81
CA ILE A 167 -9.07 3.29 21.91
C ILE A 167 -10.03 2.24 22.47
N HIS A 168 -10.11 2.10 23.79
CA HIS A 168 -11.05 1.19 24.43
C HIS A 168 -12.49 1.61 24.12
N GLU A 169 -12.83 2.89 24.33
CA GLU A 169 -14.14 3.46 24.00
C GLU A 169 -14.48 3.25 22.51
N LEU A 170 -13.50 3.47 21.62
CA LEU A 170 -13.72 3.26 20.18
C LEU A 170 -14.03 1.80 19.85
N VAL A 171 -13.36 0.84 20.47
CA VAL A 171 -13.64 -0.59 20.25
C VAL A 171 -15.05 -0.95 20.77
N GLU A 172 -15.48 -0.41 21.92
CA GLU A 172 -16.85 -0.60 22.42
C GLU A 172 -17.89 -0.08 21.42
N GLU A 173 -17.74 1.13 20.90
CA GLU A 173 -18.64 1.69 19.88
C GLU A 173 -18.71 0.79 18.62
N VAL A 174 -17.57 0.23 18.18
CA VAL A 174 -17.56 -0.70 17.06
C VAL A 174 -18.25 -2.01 17.42
N PHE A 175 -18.07 -2.53 18.62
CA PHE A 175 -18.80 -3.72 19.08
C PHE A 175 -20.31 -3.49 19.07
N ASP A 176 -20.78 -2.36 19.60
CA ASP A 176 -22.20 -1.99 19.60
C ASP A 176 -22.75 -1.92 18.17
N SER A 177 -22.00 -1.34 17.24
CA SER A 177 -22.41 -1.23 15.84
C SER A 177 -22.54 -2.59 15.14
N LEU A 178 -21.80 -3.59 15.59
CA LEU A 178 -21.75 -4.95 15.00
C LEU A 178 -22.57 -5.97 15.80
N GLU A 179 -23.24 -5.58 16.89
CA GLU A 179 -23.96 -6.47 17.78
C GLU A 179 -25.00 -7.34 17.05
N LEU A 180 -25.79 -6.73 16.15
CA LEU A 180 -26.81 -7.45 15.40
C LEU A 180 -26.18 -8.52 14.48
N MET A 181 -25.11 -8.17 13.75
CA MET A 181 -24.39 -9.10 12.88
C MET A 181 -23.76 -10.24 13.69
N ALA A 182 -23.18 -9.93 14.84
CA ALA A 182 -22.59 -10.91 15.75
C ALA A 182 -23.65 -11.92 16.26
N LYS A 183 -24.84 -11.43 16.64
CA LYS A 183 -25.98 -12.27 17.02
C LYS A 183 -26.46 -13.16 15.88
N GLU A 184 -26.59 -12.62 14.66
CA GLU A 184 -26.98 -13.40 13.47
C GLU A 184 -25.99 -14.53 13.13
N LYS A 185 -24.69 -14.27 13.33
CA LYS A 185 -23.62 -15.24 13.12
C LYS A 185 -23.37 -16.15 14.33
N ASN A 186 -24.02 -15.88 15.46
CA ASN A 186 -23.81 -16.57 16.76
C ASN A 186 -22.34 -16.55 17.19
N ILE A 187 -21.69 -15.37 17.08
CA ILE A 187 -20.29 -15.12 17.46
C ILE A 187 -20.27 -14.06 18.55
N GLN A 188 -19.46 -14.25 19.59
CA GLN A 188 -19.31 -13.30 20.69
C GLN A 188 -18.17 -12.33 20.43
N LEU A 189 -18.46 -11.02 20.48
CA LEU A 189 -17.46 -9.96 20.49
C LEU A 189 -17.07 -9.67 21.95
N GLN A 190 -15.78 -9.69 22.25
CA GLN A 190 -15.33 -9.45 23.63
C GLN A 190 -13.90 -8.92 23.69
N PHE A 191 -13.61 -8.22 24.77
CA PHE A 191 -12.23 -7.92 25.15
C PHE A 191 -11.56 -9.13 25.79
N PHE A 192 -10.24 -9.23 25.63
CA PHE A 192 -9.45 -10.28 26.30
C PHE A 192 -9.46 -10.15 27.82
N LYS A 193 -9.53 -8.91 28.33
CA LYS A 193 -9.62 -8.55 29.75
C LYS A 193 -10.29 -7.20 29.90
N ASP A 194 -10.63 -6.80 31.09
CA ASP A 194 -11.07 -5.43 31.37
C ASP A 194 -9.91 -4.45 31.19
N TYR A 195 -10.13 -3.39 30.42
CA TYR A 195 -9.17 -2.32 30.17
C TYR A 195 -9.68 -1.02 30.79
N GLY A 196 -8.76 -0.23 31.34
CA GLY A 196 -9.05 1.18 31.59
C GLY A 196 -8.87 2.00 30.32
N ALA A 197 -9.06 3.31 30.43
CA ALA A 197 -8.85 4.24 29.30
C ALA A 197 -7.40 4.17 28.79
N ILE A 198 -7.24 3.97 27.47
CA ILE A 198 -5.95 3.91 26.78
C ILE A 198 -5.96 4.91 25.63
N TYR A 199 -5.18 6.00 25.79
CA TYR A 199 -5.18 7.09 24.80
C TYR A 199 -4.15 6.85 23.71
N VAL A 200 -4.61 6.96 22.43
CA VAL A 200 -3.79 6.87 21.22
C VAL A 200 -3.84 8.17 20.43
N SER A 201 -2.83 8.42 19.60
CA SER A 201 -2.74 9.57 18.70
C SER A 201 -2.94 9.10 17.27
N ALA A 202 -4.14 9.22 16.72
CA ALA A 202 -4.49 8.75 15.39
C ALA A 202 -5.73 9.49 14.83
N ASP A 203 -6.10 9.19 13.58
CA ASP A 203 -7.39 9.59 13.03
C ASP A 203 -8.48 8.61 13.49
N ARG A 204 -9.32 9.05 14.44
CA ARG A 204 -10.35 8.22 15.06
C ARG A 204 -11.28 7.57 14.03
N SER A 205 -11.68 8.31 12.99
CA SER A 205 -12.60 7.80 11.98
C SER A 205 -11.95 6.69 11.13
N LYS A 206 -10.67 6.85 10.81
CA LYS A 206 -9.90 5.86 10.06
C LYS A 206 -9.61 4.62 10.90
N ILE A 207 -9.30 4.78 12.19
CA ILE A 207 -9.10 3.63 13.10
C ILE A 207 -10.43 2.90 13.36
N SER A 208 -11.56 3.61 13.48
CA SER A 208 -12.89 2.98 13.51
C SER A 208 -13.11 2.09 12.27
N GLN A 209 -12.75 2.57 11.09
CA GLN A 209 -12.83 1.80 9.84
C GLN A 209 -11.91 0.56 9.85
N VAL A 210 -10.69 0.68 10.38
CA VAL A 210 -9.77 -0.46 10.56
C VAL A 210 -10.39 -1.53 11.44
N LEU A 211 -10.89 -1.14 12.62
CA LEU A 211 -11.53 -2.05 13.58
C LEU A 211 -12.76 -2.71 12.97
N THR A 212 -13.63 -1.94 12.33
CA THR A 212 -14.83 -2.47 11.65
C THR A 212 -14.45 -3.51 10.60
N ASN A 213 -13.49 -3.23 9.72
CA ASN A 213 -13.07 -4.18 8.69
C ASN A 213 -12.49 -5.47 9.28
N LEU A 214 -11.68 -5.37 10.34
CA LEU A 214 -11.09 -6.55 10.99
C LEU A 214 -12.16 -7.38 11.72
N LEU A 215 -13.06 -6.73 12.45
CA LEU A 215 -14.13 -7.41 13.18
C LEU A 215 -15.18 -8.01 12.24
N VAL A 216 -15.57 -7.31 11.17
CA VAL A 216 -16.45 -7.86 10.13
C VAL A 216 -15.81 -9.08 9.48
N ASN A 217 -14.51 -9.08 9.19
CA ASN A 217 -13.81 -10.26 8.70
C ASN A 217 -13.85 -11.41 9.72
N SER A 218 -13.63 -11.11 11.01
CA SER A 218 -13.71 -12.09 12.08
C SER A 218 -15.12 -12.70 12.21
N LEU A 219 -16.17 -11.89 12.13
CA LEU A 219 -17.57 -12.36 12.12
C LEU A 219 -17.93 -13.14 10.86
N PHE A 220 -17.30 -12.81 9.75
CA PHE A 220 -17.59 -13.44 8.46
C PHE A 220 -16.95 -14.81 8.32
N TYR A 221 -15.70 -14.95 8.75
CA TYR A 221 -14.91 -16.18 8.65
C TYR A 221 -14.85 -16.97 9.95
N GLY A 222 -15.35 -16.44 11.07
CA GLY A 222 -15.45 -17.14 12.34
C GLY A 222 -16.35 -18.37 12.27
N LYS A 223 -16.19 -19.27 13.21
CA LYS A 223 -17.09 -20.42 13.36
C LYS A 223 -18.32 -20.02 14.17
N SER A 224 -19.46 -20.68 13.89
CA SER A 224 -20.65 -20.53 14.73
C SER A 224 -20.35 -20.91 16.19
N GLU A 225 -20.90 -20.18 17.16
CA GLU A 225 -20.62 -20.30 18.58
C GLU A 225 -19.15 -19.97 18.95
N GLY A 226 -18.50 -19.20 18.08
CA GLY A 226 -17.11 -18.76 18.23
C GLY A 226 -16.99 -17.41 18.93
N HIS A 227 -15.74 -16.93 18.95
CA HIS A 227 -15.37 -15.68 19.62
C HIS A 227 -14.50 -14.81 18.69
N SER A 228 -14.75 -13.52 18.76
CA SER A 228 -13.84 -12.50 18.23
C SER A 228 -13.33 -11.66 19.39
N ILE A 229 -12.04 -11.73 19.66
CA ILE A 229 -11.41 -11.17 20.86
C ILE A 229 -10.51 -10.01 20.47
N VAL A 230 -10.73 -8.85 21.11
CA VAL A 230 -9.83 -7.70 20.99
C VAL A 230 -8.91 -7.65 22.22
N ARG A 231 -7.60 -7.59 21.96
CA ARG A 231 -6.57 -7.36 22.97
C ARG A 231 -5.89 -6.03 22.71
N ILE A 232 -5.63 -5.29 23.80
CA ILE A 232 -4.92 -4.01 23.75
C ILE A 232 -3.76 -4.10 24.72
N ASP A 233 -2.53 -3.97 24.21
CA ASP A 233 -1.32 -3.98 25.01
C ASP A 233 -0.54 -2.68 24.79
N THR A 234 0.09 -2.18 25.85
CA THR A 234 0.88 -0.94 25.80
C THR A 234 2.32 -1.26 26.13
N MET A 235 3.23 -0.87 25.24
CA MET A 235 4.66 -1.04 25.43
C MET A 235 5.39 0.28 25.13
N GLY A 236 5.75 1.01 26.17
CA GLY A 236 6.36 2.34 26.03
C GLY A 236 5.42 3.34 25.36
N ASP A 237 5.86 3.92 24.25
CA ASP A 237 5.10 4.91 23.46
C ASP A 237 4.22 4.25 22.37
N ILE A 238 4.12 2.93 22.32
CA ILE A 238 3.31 2.18 21.34
C ILE A 238 2.17 1.45 22.04
N VAL A 239 1.00 1.50 21.41
CA VAL A 239 -0.19 0.71 21.75
C VAL A 239 -0.39 -0.30 20.63
N THR A 240 -0.45 -1.58 20.99
CA THR A 240 -0.71 -2.68 20.05
C THR A 240 -2.13 -3.17 20.21
N ILE A 241 -2.86 -3.28 19.13
CA ILE A 241 -4.22 -3.79 19.08
C ILE A 241 -4.22 -5.10 18.29
N GLU A 242 -4.74 -6.15 18.89
CA GLU A 242 -4.93 -7.46 18.27
C GLU A 242 -6.41 -7.76 18.13
N VAL A 243 -6.83 -8.22 16.94
CA VAL A 243 -8.16 -8.76 16.68
C VAL A 243 -7.99 -10.23 16.32
N ALA A 244 -8.45 -11.11 17.21
CA ALA A 244 -8.29 -12.56 17.08
C ALA A 244 -9.65 -13.23 16.87
N ASP A 245 -9.72 -14.15 15.91
CA ASP A 245 -10.85 -15.06 15.69
C ASP A 245 -10.43 -16.52 15.95
N ASP A 246 -11.39 -17.36 16.24
CA ASP A 246 -11.25 -18.79 16.39
C ASP A 246 -11.80 -19.57 15.16
N GLY A 247 -11.76 -18.93 14.01
CA GLY A 247 -12.23 -19.47 12.72
C GLY A 247 -11.34 -20.60 12.17
N PRO A 248 -11.50 -20.95 10.87
CA PRO A 248 -10.77 -22.05 10.24
C PRO A 248 -9.27 -21.79 10.10
N GLY A 249 -8.83 -20.55 10.33
CA GLY A 249 -7.45 -20.14 10.08
C GLY A 249 -7.11 -20.04 8.60
N ILE A 250 -5.89 -19.61 8.31
CA ILE A 250 -5.39 -19.30 6.96
C ILE A 250 -4.10 -20.06 6.74
N ASP A 251 -3.97 -20.72 5.57
CA ASP A 251 -2.74 -21.40 5.20
C ASP A 251 -1.60 -20.38 4.99
N ALA A 252 -0.38 -20.75 5.42
CA ALA A 252 0.80 -19.90 5.36
C ALA A 252 1.12 -19.37 3.95
N ILE A 253 0.76 -20.11 2.89
CA ILE A 253 0.96 -19.70 1.50
C ILE A 253 0.15 -18.44 1.14
N HIS A 254 -0.96 -18.19 1.84
CA HIS A 254 -1.83 -17.04 1.59
C HIS A 254 -1.47 -15.81 2.41
N LEU A 255 -0.77 -15.97 3.55
CA LEU A 255 -0.48 -14.87 4.48
C LEU A 255 0.22 -13.66 3.83
N PRO A 256 1.25 -13.83 2.97
CA PRO A 256 1.92 -12.70 2.33
C PRO A 256 1.00 -11.86 1.42
N ARG A 257 -0.07 -12.48 0.92
CA ARG A 257 -0.96 -11.88 -0.08
C ARG A 257 -2.27 -11.33 0.48
N LEU A 258 -2.55 -11.53 1.77
CA LEU A 258 -3.84 -11.17 2.37
C LEU A 258 -4.18 -9.68 2.27
N PHE A 259 -3.16 -8.83 2.23
CA PHE A 259 -3.32 -7.38 2.10
C PHE A 259 -3.29 -6.89 0.65
N GLU A 260 -3.18 -7.80 -0.34
CA GLU A 260 -3.32 -7.46 -1.75
C GLU A 260 -4.79 -7.15 -2.08
N ARG A 261 -5.04 -6.19 -2.95
CA ARG A 261 -6.40 -5.80 -3.38
C ARG A 261 -7.07 -6.95 -4.13
N PHE A 262 -8.36 -7.20 -3.84
CA PHE A 262 -9.16 -8.27 -4.42
C PHE A 262 -8.65 -9.69 -4.11
N TYR A 263 -7.63 -9.83 -3.26
CA TYR A 263 -7.14 -11.14 -2.89
C TYR A 263 -8.11 -11.83 -1.93
N ARG A 264 -8.39 -13.11 -2.21
CA ARG A 264 -9.25 -13.97 -1.38
C ARG A 264 -8.68 -15.38 -1.38
N VAL A 265 -8.63 -16.00 -0.20
CA VAL A 265 -8.13 -17.38 -0.02
C VAL A 265 -9.02 -18.38 -0.75
N GLU A 266 -10.34 -18.20 -0.72
CA GLU A 266 -11.31 -19.06 -1.43
C GLU A 266 -12.02 -18.29 -2.54
N LYS A 267 -11.77 -18.68 -3.80
CA LYS A 267 -12.49 -18.13 -4.97
C LYS A 267 -13.86 -18.76 -5.21
N SER A 268 -14.22 -19.90 -4.56
CA SER A 268 -15.31 -20.76 -5.01
C SER A 268 -16.45 -21.05 -4.03
N ARG A 269 -16.30 -20.83 -2.72
CA ARG A 269 -17.38 -21.08 -1.75
C ARG A 269 -18.05 -19.77 -1.33
N ASN A 270 -19.33 -19.63 -1.69
CA ASN A 270 -20.22 -18.50 -1.36
C ASN A 270 -19.82 -17.14 -1.94
N ARG A 271 -19.73 -17.02 -3.27
CA ARG A 271 -19.64 -15.72 -3.97
C ARG A 271 -20.70 -14.71 -3.51
N ASN A 272 -21.84 -15.17 -3.01
CA ASN A 272 -22.96 -14.32 -2.59
C ASN A 272 -22.85 -13.79 -1.16
N GLU A 273 -21.93 -14.33 -0.33
CA GLU A 273 -21.78 -13.95 1.08
C GLU A 273 -20.41 -13.37 1.43
N GLY A 274 -19.45 -13.37 0.50
CA GLY A 274 -18.05 -12.92 0.75
C GLY A 274 -17.82 -11.45 0.46
N GLY A 275 -16.89 -10.83 1.19
CA GLY A 275 -16.44 -9.45 0.99
C GLY A 275 -15.78 -9.23 -0.37
N THR A 276 -15.50 -7.96 -0.69
CA THR A 276 -14.90 -7.47 -1.93
C THR A 276 -13.43 -7.87 -2.12
N GLY A 277 -12.75 -8.28 -1.05
CA GLY A 277 -11.30 -8.47 -1.02
C GLY A 277 -10.51 -7.15 -0.94
N LEU A 278 -11.21 -6.03 -0.67
CA LEU A 278 -10.59 -4.71 -0.55
C LEU A 278 -10.38 -4.31 0.92
N GLY A 279 -11.16 -4.85 1.85
CA GLY A 279 -11.16 -4.43 3.25
C GLY A 279 -9.78 -4.52 3.92
N LEU A 280 -9.04 -5.62 3.75
CA LEU A 280 -7.69 -5.75 4.34
C LEU A 280 -6.65 -4.85 3.65
N ALA A 281 -6.79 -4.58 2.36
CA ALA A 281 -5.94 -3.61 1.67
C ALA A 281 -6.18 -2.19 2.19
N ILE A 282 -7.44 -1.81 2.46
CA ILE A 282 -7.81 -0.54 3.10
C ILE A 282 -7.20 -0.46 4.50
N VAL A 283 -7.32 -1.52 5.30
CA VAL A 283 -6.73 -1.59 6.64
C VAL A 283 -5.23 -1.34 6.59
N LYS A 284 -4.50 -2.06 5.74
CA LYS A 284 -3.06 -1.89 5.57
C LYS A 284 -2.71 -0.44 5.21
N HIS A 285 -3.40 0.12 4.22
CA HIS A 285 -3.13 1.48 3.76
C HIS A 285 -3.38 2.52 4.86
N ILE A 286 -4.48 2.42 5.61
CA ILE A 286 -4.77 3.33 6.72
C ILE A 286 -3.66 3.26 7.78
N ILE A 287 -3.24 2.06 8.18
CA ILE A 287 -2.21 1.88 9.21
C ILE A 287 -0.85 2.40 8.71
N GLU A 288 -0.46 2.11 7.47
CA GLU A 288 0.76 2.62 6.86
C GLU A 288 0.75 4.16 6.73
N SER A 289 -0.40 4.77 6.42
CA SER A 289 -0.57 6.24 6.40
C SER A 289 -0.39 6.89 7.78
N HIS A 290 -0.60 6.14 8.87
CA HIS A 290 -0.27 6.57 10.24
C HIS A 290 1.21 6.34 10.61
N GLY A 291 2.05 5.88 9.65
CA GLY A 291 3.45 5.53 9.91
C GLY A 291 3.62 4.25 10.74
N GLN A 292 2.57 3.43 10.83
CA GLN A 292 2.49 2.24 11.67
C GLN A 292 2.45 0.96 10.82
N THR A 293 2.46 -0.20 11.46
CA THR A 293 2.51 -1.49 10.79
C THR A 293 1.33 -2.38 11.16
N ILE A 294 0.91 -3.23 10.22
CA ILE A 294 -0.05 -4.31 10.45
C ILE A 294 0.57 -5.64 10.08
N SER A 295 0.27 -6.66 10.83
CA SER A 295 0.69 -8.04 10.58
C SER A 295 -0.43 -9.02 10.88
N VAL A 296 -0.28 -10.26 10.42
CA VAL A 296 -1.23 -11.35 10.63
C VAL A 296 -0.49 -12.61 11.06
N ARG A 297 -1.04 -13.29 12.04
CA ARG A 297 -0.64 -14.64 12.47
C ARG A 297 -1.85 -15.55 12.34
N SER A 298 -1.71 -16.68 11.70
CA SER A 298 -2.81 -17.64 11.56
C SER A 298 -2.29 -19.06 11.48
N THR A 299 -3.10 -19.99 11.98
CA THR A 299 -2.86 -21.42 11.92
C THR A 299 -4.15 -22.11 11.53
N VAL A 300 -4.08 -22.95 10.50
CA VAL A 300 -5.25 -23.71 10.01
C VAL A 300 -5.86 -24.52 11.17
N GLY A 301 -7.15 -24.38 11.38
CA GLY A 301 -7.92 -25.03 12.44
C GLY A 301 -7.91 -24.32 13.80
N LEU A 302 -7.10 -23.28 13.98
CA LEU A 302 -7.00 -22.53 15.26
C LEU A 302 -7.54 -21.10 15.17
N GLY A 303 -7.57 -20.50 13.98
CA GLY A 303 -8.02 -19.12 13.77
C GLY A 303 -6.94 -18.20 13.30
N SER A 304 -7.26 -16.89 13.28
CA SER A 304 -6.37 -15.83 12.81
C SER A 304 -6.30 -14.69 13.81
N THR A 305 -5.17 -14.00 13.84
CA THR A 305 -4.95 -12.81 14.67
C THR A 305 -4.31 -11.72 13.83
N PHE A 306 -5.02 -10.62 13.65
CA PHE A 306 -4.51 -9.41 13.02
C PHE A 306 -4.00 -8.47 14.09
N VAL A 307 -2.82 -7.91 13.89
CA VAL A 307 -2.11 -7.10 14.88
C VAL A 307 -1.66 -5.80 14.24
N PHE A 308 -2.04 -4.66 14.80
CA PHE A 308 -1.55 -3.36 14.36
C PHE A 308 -1.13 -2.48 15.53
N SER A 309 -0.30 -1.48 15.27
CA SER A 309 0.22 -0.55 16.26
C SER A 309 -0.32 0.86 16.04
N LEU A 310 -0.36 1.63 17.12
CA LEU A 310 -0.65 3.07 17.11
C LEU A 310 0.28 3.77 18.11
N ASP A 311 0.55 5.05 17.89
CA ASP A 311 1.28 5.86 18.85
C ASP A 311 0.43 6.14 20.08
N ARG A 312 1.01 5.94 21.25
CA ARG A 312 0.38 6.30 22.51
C ARG A 312 0.31 7.82 22.65
N SER A 313 -0.87 8.34 22.97
CA SER A 313 -0.99 9.76 23.27
C SER A 313 -0.39 10.11 24.63
N LYS A 314 0.43 11.14 24.68
CA LYS A 314 0.97 11.71 25.92
C LYS A 314 -0.01 12.65 26.62
N GLN A 315 -1.10 13.04 25.96
CA GLN A 315 -2.17 13.85 26.54
C GLN A 315 -3.26 12.95 27.13
N GLN A 316 -3.36 12.95 28.44
CA GLN A 316 -4.58 12.50 29.12
C GLN A 316 -5.71 13.46 28.76
N SER A 317 -6.94 12.95 28.62
CA SER A 317 -8.20 13.62 28.27
C SER A 317 -8.23 15.15 28.32
N PRO A 318 -8.95 15.84 27.43
CA PRO A 318 -9.29 17.24 27.63
C PRO A 318 -10.02 17.34 28.98
N THR A 319 -9.48 18.17 29.87
CA THR A 319 -10.11 18.52 31.12
C THR A 319 -11.55 18.94 30.83
N LEU A 320 -12.52 18.19 31.28
CA LEU A 320 -13.93 18.57 31.21
C LEU A 320 -14.10 19.86 32.00
N TYR A 321 -14.22 20.97 31.32
CA TYR A 321 -14.60 22.21 31.96
C TYR A 321 -16.07 22.14 32.32
N SER A 322 -16.40 22.34 33.59
CA SER A 322 -17.77 22.53 34.00
C SER A 322 -18.34 23.74 33.26
N SER A 323 -19.66 23.80 33.11
CA SER A 323 -20.41 24.95 32.54
C SER A 323 -20.09 26.30 33.22
N ARG A 324 -19.24 26.31 34.27
CA ARG A 324 -18.76 27.51 35.00
C ARG A 324 -17.26 27.79 34.79
N GLY A 325 -16.57 27.10 33.86
CA GLY A 325 -15.17 27.38 33.54
C GLY A 325 -14.13 26.93 34.60
N LEU A 326 -14.51 26.12 35.59
CA LEU A 326 -13.60 25.60 36.61
C LEU A 326 -13.28 24.13 36.36
N PRO A 327 -12.00 23.68 36.53
CA PRO A 327 -11.62 22.28 36.37
C PRO A 327 -12.30 21.43 37.45
N ILE A 328 -12.90 20.32 37.05
CA ILE A 328 -13.44 19.30 37.96
C ILE A 328 -12.26 18.44 38.38
N LYS A 329 -12.00 18.34 39.70
CA LYS A 329 -10.98 17.48 40.29
C LYS A 329 -11.41 16.02 40.22
#